data_f0a2a2278b6f6cd2309e9452094060b7
#
_entry.id   f0a2a2278b6f6cd2309e9452094060b7
#
_cell.length_a   1.000
_cell.length_b   1.000
_cell.length_c   1.000
_cell.angle_alpha   90.00
_cell.angle_beta   90.00
_cell.angle_gamma   90.00
#
_symmetry.space_group_name_H-M   'P 1'
#
loop_
_entity.id
_entity.type
_entity.pdbx_description
1 polymer ?
#
loop_
_entity_poly.entity_id
_entity_poly.type
_entity_poly.pdbx_seq_one_letter_code
_entity_poly.pdbx_strand_id
1 'polypeptide(L)' 'MYSSSENYVDAGGTFRSPGEGFEDGAGIFRSVGDNYVDYSGVLRSPGEDFIDNSGTRRSPGEGFIDGNGIYRGG' A
#
# COMPACT_ATOMS: atom_id res chain seq x y z
N MET A 1 -3.26 1.95 5.22
CA MET A 1 -3.48 1.51 3.84
C MET A 1 -2.80 2.45 2.87
N TYR A 2 -2.54 1.99 1.70
CA TYR A 2 -1.97 2.83 0.66
C TYR A 2 -3.01 3.85 0.24
N SER A 3 -2.73 5.11 0.48
CA SER A 3 -3.65 6.18 0.17
C SER A 3 -3.32 6.68 -1.23
N SER A 4 -4.06 6.22 -2.21
CA SER A 4 -3.79 6.54 -3.61
C SER A 4 -5.02 7.17 -4.25
N SER A 5 -4.82 8.16 -5.11
CA SER A 5 -5.88 8.75 -5.92
C SER A 5 -6.03 8.03 -7.26
N GLU A 6 -5.17 7.07 -7.56
CA GLU A 6 -5.21 6.30 -8.80
C GLU A 6 -5.08 4.81 -8.49
N ASN A 7 -5.38 3.97 -9.48
CA ASN A 7 -5.22 2.53 -9.33
C ASN A 7 -3.74 2.19 -9.12
N TYR A 8 -3.50 1.08 -8.43
CA TYR A 8 -2.13 0.64 -8.11
C TYR A 8 -2.09 -0.88 -8.08
N VAL A 9 -0.86 -1.43 -8.13
CA VAL A 9 -0.64 -2.87 -7.98
C VAL A 9 -0.28 -3.13 -6.53
N ASP A 10 -0.95 -4.07 -5.89
CA ASP A 10 -0.69 -4.42 -4.49
C ASP A 10 0.52 -5.36 -4.37
N ALA A 11 0.84 -5.77 -3.14
CA ALA A 11 1.98 -6.65 -2.91
C ALA A 11 1.78 -8.05 -3.49
N GLY A 12 0.53 -8.44 -3.74
CA GLY A 12 0.22 -9.71 -4.39
C GLY A 12 0.33 -9.66 -5.91
N GLY A 13 0.60 -8.49 -6.48
CA GLY A 13 0.69 -8.33 -7.93
C GLY A 13 -0.65 -8.10 -8.62
N THR A 14 -1.70 -7.82 -7.87
CA THR A 14 -3.04 -7.58 -8.40
C THR A 14 -3.31 -6.09 -8.54
N PHE A 15 -3.90 -5.69 -9.66
CA PHE A 15 -4.28 -4.31 -9.88
C PHE A 15 -5.50 -3.94 -9.04
N ARG A 16 -5.39 -2.91 -8.22
CA ARG A 16 -6.44 -2.49 -7.28
C ARG A 16 -6.83 -1.04 -7.50
N SER A 17 -8.11 -0.75 -7.25
CA SER A 17 -8.61 0.62 -7.25
C SER A 17 -8.48 1.24 -5.87
N PRO A 18 -8.39 2.57 -5.76
CA PRO A 18 -8.48 3.22 -4.46
C PRO A 18 -9.80 2.84 -3.78
N GLY A 19 -9.75 2.51 -2.51
CA GLY A 19 -10.94 2.15 -1.75
C GLY A 19 -11.34 0.69 -1.79
N GLU A 20 -10.69 -0.16 -2.59
CA GLU A 20 -10.95 -1.60 -2.52
C GLU A 20 -9.89 -2.29 -1.66
N GLY A 21 -10.18 -3.53 -1.25
CA GLY A 21 -9.22 -4.32 -0.50
C GLY A 21 -7.96 -4.64 -1.30
N PHE A 22 -6.90 -5.04 -0.63
CA PHE A 22 -5.61 -5.33 -1.26
C PHE A 22 -4.87 -6.39 -0.46
N GLU A 23 -3.91 -7.07 -1.09
CA GLU A 23 -2.98 -7.94 -0.40
C GLU A 23 -1.83 -7.10 0.14
N ASP A 24 -1.50 -7.29 1.42
CA ASP A 24 -0.44 -6.53 2.08
C ASP A 24 0.94 -7.20 1.88
N GLY A 25 1.96 -6.64 2.50
CA GLY A 25 3.31 -7.17 2.38
C GLY A 25 3.52 -8.57 2.94
N ALA A 26 2.58 -9.07 3.74
CA ALA A 26 2.60 -10.45 4.25
C ALA A 26 1.79 -11.40 3.37
N GLY A 27 1.18 -10.91 2.29
CA GLY A 27 0.33 -11.73 1.43
C GLY A 27 -1.06 -11.97 1.98
N ILE A 28 -1.51 -11.20 2.95
CA ILE A 28 -2.82 -11.32 3.57
C ILE A 28 -3.75 -10.28 2.96
N PHE A 29 -4.96 -10.69 2.57
CA PHE A 29 -5.94 -9.74 2.05
C PHE A 29 -6.44 -8.84 3.17
N ARG A 30 -6.36 -7.53 2.97
CA ARG A 30 -6.83 -6.52 3.92
C ARG A 30 -7.88 -5.65 3.27
N SER A 31 -8.90 -5.28 4.05
CA SER A 31 -9.89 -4.30 3.61
C SER A 31 -9.38 -2.90 3.87
N VAL A 32 -9.96 -1.94 3.17
CA VAL A 32 -9.70 -0.53 3.46
C VAL A 32 -10.09 -0.26 4.91
N GLY A 33 -9.20 0.35 5.65
CA GLY A 33 -9.42 0.62 7.07
C GLY A 33 -8.86 -0.42 8.02
N ASP A 34 -8.43 -1.58 7.53
CA ASP A 34 -7.76 -2.58 8.35
C ASP A 34 -6.27 -2.25 8.49
N ASN A 35 -5.67 -2.75 9.58
CA ASN A 35 -4.22 -2.74 9.68
C ASN A 35 -3.63 -3.64 8.59
N TYR A 36 -2.43 -3.34 8.17
CA TYR A 36 -1.76 -4.09 7.10
C TYR A 36 -0.27 -4.12 7.34
N VAL A 37 0.40 -5.09 6.74
CA VAL A 37 1.86 -5.19 6.77
C VAL A 37 2.42 -4.46 5.56
N ASP A 38 3.37 -3.55 5.78
CA ASP A 38 3.98 -2.81 4.68
C ASP A 38 5.06 -3.65 3.98
N TYR A 39 5.76 -3.07 2.99
CA TYR A 39 6.76 -3.79 2.24
C TYR A 39 8.02 -4.12 3.05
N SER A 40 8.19 -3.52 4.22
CA SER A 40 9.30 -3.85 5.12
C SER A 40 8.96 -4.97 6.09
N GLY A 41 7.71 -5.44 6.10
CA GLY A 41 7.26 -6.48 7.00
C GLY A 41 6.75 -5.99 8.35
N VAL A 42 6.51 -4.70 8.49
CA VAL A 42 6.04 -4.09 9.75
C VAL A 42 4.53 -3.87 9.67
N LEU A 43 3.81 -4.22 10.73
CA LEU A 43 2.38 -3.97 10.81
C LEU A 43 2.12 -2.47 10.96
N ARG A 44 1.28 -1.91 10.09
CA ARG A 44 0.92 -0.50 10.09
C ARG A 44 -0.58 -0.33 10.24
N SER A 45 -0.99 0.74 10.92
CA SER A 45 -2.39 1.12 10.99
C SER A 45 -2.73 2.00 9.79
N PRO A 46 -4.00 2.04 9.35
CA PRO A 46 -4.43 3.04 8.39
C PRO A 46 -4.15 4.43 8.96
N GLY A 47 -3.54 5.28 8.19
CA GLY A 47 -3.23 6.63 8.65
C GLY A 47 -1.85 6.81 9.23
N GLU A 48 -1.07 5.74 9.45
CA GLU A 48 0.34 5.92 9.84
C GLU A 48 1.26 5.77 8.62
N ASP A 49 2.49 6.23 8.78
CA ASP A 49 3.48 6.12 7.73
C ASP A 49 3.80 4.65 7.45
N PHE A 50 4.23 4.37 6.23
CA PHE A 50 4.57 3.01 5.80
C PHE A 50 5.78 3.04 4.87
N ILE A 51 6.40 1.89 4.68
CA ILE A 51 7.51 1.73 3.74
C ILE A 51 6.93 1.18 2.45
N ASP A 52 7.19 1.87 1.32
CA ASP A 52 6.70 1.44 0.02
C ASP A 52 7.61 0.38 -0.61
N ASN A 53 7.27 -0.08 -1.81
CA ASN A 53 8.00 -1.15 -2.48
C ASN A 53 9.46 -0.78 -2.82
N SER A 54 9.79 0.50 -2.82
CA SER A 54 11.17 0.95 -3.06
C SER A 54 11.98 1.05 -1.77
N GLY A 55 11.36 0.81 -0.62
CA GLY A 55 12.01 0.95 0.67
C GLY A 55 11.97 2.37 1.22
N THR A 56 11.18 3.25 0.64
CA THR A 56 11.06 4.64 1.06
C THR A 56 9.89 4.81 2.01
N ARG A 57 10.10 5.56 3.08
CA ARG A 57 9.01 5.88 4.00
C ARG A 57 8.07 6.90 3.37
N ARG A 58 6.78 6.57 3.38
CA ARG A 58 5.72 7.42 2.82
C ARG A 58 4.67 7.71 3.88
N SER A 59 4.12 8.93 3.83
CA SER A 59 2.98 9.30 4.68
C SER A 59 1.68 8.94 3.99
N PRO A 60 0.59 8.76 4.76
CA PRO A 60 -0.73 8.62 4.15
C PRO A 60 -1.03 9.86 3.31
N GLY A 61 -1.57 9.67 2.13
CA GLY A 61 -1.91 10.76 1.23
C GLY A 61 -0.79 11.22 0.33
N GLU A 62 0.45 10.77 0.54
CA GLU A 62 1.50 11.05 -0.44
C GLU A 62 1.65 9.89 -1.41
N GLY A 63 2.29 10.16 -2.55
CA GLY A 63 2.52 9.11 -3.54
C GLY A 63 3.43 8.01 -3.03
N PHE A 64 3.43 6.87 -3.69
CA PHE A 64 4.25 5.72 -3.29
C PHE A 64 4.57 4.87 -4.51
N ILE A 65 5.58 4.03 -4.37
CA ILE A 65 5.93 3.03 -5.40
C ILE A 65 5.09 1.78 -5.11
N ASP A 66 4.31 1.35 -6.09
CA ASP A 66 3.42 0.21 -5.92
C ASP A 66 4.14 -1.13 -6.10
N GLY A 67 3.39 -2.24 -6.06
CA GLY A 67 3.97 -3.57 -6.17
C GLY A 67 4.61 -3.85 -7.53
N ASN A 68 4.34 -3.02 -8.52
CA ASN A 68 4.92 -3.14 -9.85
C ASN A 68 6.12 -2.21 -10.07
N GLY A 69 6.50 -1.46 -9.04
CA GLY A 69 7.61 -0.53 -9.13
C GLY A 69 7.26 0.81 -9.79
N ILE A 70 5.98 1.12 -9.93
CA ILE A 70 5.49 2.33 -10.57
C ILE A 70 5.07 3.33 -9.50
N TYR A 71 5.48 4.59 -9.65
CA TYR A 71 5.04 5.65 -8.74
C TYR A 71 3.56 5.96 -8.98
N ARG A 72 2.77 5.90 -7.92
CA ARG A 72 1.35 6.23 -7.95
C ARG A 72 1.10 7.46 -7.09
N GLY A 73 0.21 8.32 -7.56
CA GLY A 73 -0.14 9.53 -6.83
C GLY A 73 -0.92 9.25 -5.56
N GLY A 74 -0.74 10.09 -4.58
CA GLY A 74 -1.41 10.00 -3.29
C GLY A 74 -2.86 10.48 -3.29
#